data_6bd66d290aa6287802e5ec5ca9733cc3
#
_entry.id   6bd66d290aa6287802e5ec5ca9733cc3
#
_cell.length_a   1.000
_cell.length_b   1.000
_cell.length_c   1.000
_cell.angle_alpha   90.00
_cell.angle_beta   90.00
_cell.angle_gamma   90.00
#
_symmetry.space_group_name_H-M   'P 1'
#
loop_
_entity.id
_entity.type
_entity.pdbx_description
1 polymer ?
#
loop_
_entity_poly.entity_id
_entity_poly.type
_entity_poly.pdbx_seq_one_letter_code
_entity_poly.pdbx_strand_id
1 'polypeptide(L)'
;MITLSYRIQGGDFDSAGLATRKLKEQLSKIGIGAPVMRRAMIASYEAEMNVVIHARTGTLWARLDEEKLDLEVADEGPGIPDVQLALREGWSTASSQARQMGFGAGLGLPNIRKNSDLFDIETRVGRGTRIRSTILLGARDEGDAPLLNVPGFLSLDYRRCRACLRCIFACPTAALRVHGSRPVLLPELCIGCTACAAECGDEVFGIGGADTGSSHTGRTAAPRGSGAELLPVPPDAVLVLPRGFLAGFPVNDSPARVLAALQDAGFADIRLVEEWEQALRREARAFAGSGKMPLPLIPPFCPAVVALVESRFPSLIPHLGRWLSPIEAAGEEFPLRPVFLVAACGAQYSAAGRTSLTDRLTVLTPARLAEAVLPGLARRPAAASTASAIAGGEPAPDPRELAATGVRHVMRVLSEAEAGALDGATLLDLSLCDGGCAGSPLLCADPFLALHRWQRGPISAAHSDAAAVPRQKPYAQRHGVRLDKDMGEAIRRLARIDELTRALPGRECGACGAPSCAAFAEDVVMGRADADGCPHRPEHGEETQ
;
A
#
# COMPACT_ATOMS: atom_id res chain seq x y z
N MET A 1 23.95 -5.16 19.53
CA MET A 1 23.95 -6.16 18.43
C MET A 1 22.77 -7.11 18.61
N ILE A 2 21.97 -7.36 17.59
CA ILE A 2 20.88 -8.35 17.56
C ILE A 2 21.18 -9.40 16.48
N THR A 3 20.75 -10.65 16.71
CA THR A 3 20.81 -11.72 15.72
C THR A 3 19.42 -12.26 15.46
N LEU A 4 18.96 -12.17 14.22
CA LEU A 4 17.73 -12.75 13.73
C LEU A 4 18.05 -14.00 12.91
N SER A 5 17.20 -15.01 12.95
CA SER A 5 17.40 -16.24 12.19
C SER A 5 16.09 -16.73 11.57
N TYR A 6 16.19 -17.20 10.32
CA TYR A 6 15.05 -17.69 9.55
C TYR A 6 15.43 -18.99 8.86
N ARG A 7 14.64 -20.03 9.08
CA ARG A 7 14.82 -21.31 8.40
C ARG A 7 14.21 -21.27 7.01
N ILE A 8 14.89 -21.84 6.03
CA ILE A 8 14.49 -21.90 4.63
C ILE A 8 14.40 -23.37 4.24
N GLN A 9 13.29 -23.75 3.60
CA GLN A 9 13.07 -25.10 3.10
C GLN A 9 13.35 -25.14 1.60
N GLY A 10 14.24 -26.04 1.18
CA GLY A 10 14.53 -26.23 -0.24
C GLY A 10 13.36 -26.90 -0.97
N GLY A 11 13.15 -26.52 -2.22
CA GLY A 11 12.05 -26.99 -3.05
C GLY A 11 10.68 -26.39 -2.72
N ASP A 12 10.58 -25.57 -1.67
CA ASP A 12 9.34 -24.88 -1.29
C ASP A 12 9.26 -23.50 -1.96
N PHE A 13 8.81 -23.47 -3.20
CA PHE A 13 8.65 -22.25 -3.98
C PHE A 13 7.47 -21.38 -3.52
N ASP A 14 6.51 -21.96 -2.81
CA ASP A 14 5.34 -21.20 -2.27
C ASP A 14 5.74 -20.28 -1.11
N SER A 15 6.73 -20.71 -0.32
CA SER A 15 7.29 -19.92 0.79
C SER A 15 8.54 -19.11 0.40
N ALA A 16 8.94 -19.12 -0.87
CA ALA A 16 10.11 -18.38 -1.34
C ALA A 16 9.95 -16.87 -1.08
N GLY A 17 11.01 -16.23 -0.56
CA GLY A 17 11.01 -14.82 -0.18
C GLY A 17 10.42 -14.52 1.21
N LEU A 18 9.93 -15.53 1.95
CA LEU A 18 9.34 -15.34 3.28
C LEU A 18 10.39 -14.91 4.32
N ALA A 19 11.58 -15.51 4.30
CA ALA A 19 12.66 -15.16 5.22
C ALA A 19 13.11 -13.71 4.99
N THR A 20 13.32 -13.33 3.74
CA THR A 20 13.65 -11.96 3.33
C THR A 20 12.59 -10.96 3.74
N ARG A 21 11.31 -11.27 3.54
CA ARG A 21 10.19 -10.40 3.94
C ARG A 21 10.15 -10.19 5.45
N LYS A 22 10.32 -11.25 6.25
CA LYS A 22 10.38 -11.14 7.71
C LYS A 22 11.57 -10.30 8.17
N LEU A 23 12.74 -10.51 7.57
CA LEU A 23 13.93 -9.69 7.84
C LEU A 23 13.65 -8.20 7.56
N LYS A 24 13.06 -7.89 6.42
CA LYS A 24 12.69 -6.54 6.03
C LYS A 24 11.80 -5.85 7.07
N GLU A 25 10.77 -6.54 7.55
CA GLU A 25 9.85 -6.01 8.56
C GLU A 25 10.61 -5.61 9.84
N GLN A 26 11.59 -6.40 10.26
CA GLN A 26 12.41 -6.07 11.43
C GLN A 26 13.36 -4.89 11.18
N LEU A 27 14.04 -4.88 10.03
CA LEU A 27 14.95 -3.78 9.67
C LEU A 27 14.21 -2.44 9.50
N SER A 28 12.97 -2.47 8.99
CA SER A 28 12.13 -1.27 8.87
C SER A 28 11.79 -0.65 10.23
N LYS A 29 11.53 -1.46 11.25
CA LYS A 29 11.24 -1.00 12.63
C LYS A 29 12.42 -0.28 13.28
N ILE A 30 13.64 -0.62 12.88
CA ILE A 30 14.87 0.03 13.33
C ILE A 30 15.11 1.35 12.60
N GLY A 31 14.44 1.57 11.46
CA GLY A 31 14.60 2.77 10.64
C GLY A 31 15.82 2.71 9.73
N ILE A 32 16.15 1.51 9.22
CA ILE A 32 17.20 1.36 8.19
C ILE A 32 16.79 2.13 6.93
N GLY A 33 17.68 2.98 6.42
CA GLY A 33 17.43 3.83 5.25
C GLY A 33 17.20 3.04 3.96
N ALA A 34 16.39 3.61 3.05
CA ALA A 34 15.96 2.95 1.81
C ALA A 34 17.11 2.38 0.96
N PRO A 35 18.27 3.05 0.77
CA PRO A 35 19.36 2.51 -0.02
C PRO A 35 19.97 1.24 0.59
N VAL A 36 20.17 1.22 1.91
CA VAL A 36 20.67 0.05 2.65
C VAL A 36 19.64 -1.07 2.64
N MET A 37 18.38 -0.72 2.87
CA MET A 37 17.26 -1.67 2.82
C MET A 37 17.20 -2.39 1.47
N ARG A 38 17.31 -1.66 0.36
CA ARG A 38 17.31 -2.25 -0.99
C ARG A 38 18.44 -3.26 -1.18
N ARG A 39 19.66 -2.90 -0.77
CA ARG A 39 20.83 -3.79 -0.87
C ARG A 39 20.63 -5.05 -0.04
N ALA A 40 20.14 -4.90 1.20
CA ALA A 40 19.87 -6.01 2.11
C ALA A 40 18.80 -6.96 1.55
N MET A 41 17.74 -6.41 0.96
CA MET A 41 16.65 -7.23 0.39
C MET A 41 17.11 -8.01 -0.84
N ILE A 42 17.88 -7.40 -1.74
CA ILE A 42 18.43 -8.11 -2.90
C ILE A 42 19.37 -9.22 -2.44
N ALA A 43 20.32 -8.91 -1.55
CA ALA A 43 21.29 -9.91 -1.08
C ALA A 43 20.63 -11.08 -0.35
N SER A 44 19.66 -10.81 0.54
CA SER A 44 18.95 -11.84 1.29
C SER A 44 18.03 -12.69 0.39
N TYR A 45 17.30 -12.07 -0.55
CA TYR A 45 16.40 -12.78 -1.46
C TYR A 45 17.16 -13.72 -2.39
N GLU A 46 18.24 -13.26 -3.02
CA GLU A 46 19.06 -14.09 -3.89
C GLU A 46 19.69 -15.27 -3.12
N ALA A 47 20.12 -15.02 -1.88
CA ALA A 47 20.66 -16.07 -1.03
C ALA A 47 19.58 -17.07 -0.60
N GLU A 48 18.36 -16.62 -0.26
CA GLU A 48 17.20 -17.45 0.04
C GLU A 48 16.82 -18.31 -1.17
N MET A 49 16.76 -17.71 -2.36
CA MET A 49 16.45 -18.42 -3.61
C MET A 49 17.49 -19.48 -3.96
N ASN A 50 18.76 -19.23 -3.69
CA ASN A 50 19.79 -20.26 -3.87
C ASN A 50 19.54 -21.50 -2.99
N VAL A 51 19.08 -21.31 -1.75
CA VAL A 51 18.67 -22.43 -0.87
C VAL A 51 17.45 -23.14 -1.43
N VAL A 52 16.41 -22.40 -1.82
CA VAL A 52 15.17 -22.98 -2.37
C VAL A 52 15.43 -23.80 -3.63
N ILE A 53 16.30 -23.33 -4.52
CA ILE A 53 16.57 -23.98 -5.81
C ILE A 53 17.55 -25.15 -5.70
N HIS A 54 18.59 -25.03 -4.85
CA HIS A 54 19.75 -25.93 -4.91
C HIS A 54 19.97 -26.79 -3.66
N ALA A 55 19.36 -26.43 -2.53
CA ALA A 55 19.59 -27.14 -1.26
C ALA A 55 18.34 -27.88 -0.78
N ARG A 56 18.49 -28.69 0.28
CA ARG A 56 17.37 -29.31 0.97
C ARG A 56 16.82 -28.41 2.09
N THR A 57 17.70 -27.71 2.77
CA THR A 57 17.39 -26.79 3.84
C THR A 57 18.54 -25.81 4.01
N GLY A 58 18.23 -24.65 4.58
CA GLY A 58 19.21 -23.65 4.94
C GLY A 58 18.69 -22.74 6.03
N THR A 59 19.56 -21.84 6.48
CA THR A 59 19.20 -20.82 7.46
C THR A 59 19.84 -19.51 7.06
N LEU A 60 19.03 -18.46 7.10
CA LEU A 60 19.47 -17.06 6.98
C LEU A 60 19.62 -16.49 8.38
N TRP A 61 20.81 -16.01 8.72
CA TRP A 61 21.08 -15.20 9.88
C TRP A 61 21.33 -13.76 9.47
N ALA A 62 20.79 -12.82 10.24
CA ALA A 62 21.08 -11.41 10.11
C ALA A 62 21.56 -10.88 11.45
N ARG A 63 22.79 -10.38 11.51
CA ARG A 63 23.37 -9.74 12.69
C ARG A 63 23.45 -8.25 12.43
N LEU A 64 22.84 -7.47 13.30
CA LEU A 64 22.77 -6.02 13.16
C LEU A 64 23.37 -5.32 14.38
N ASP A 65 24.21 -4.35 14.14
CA ASP A 65 24.67 -3.36 15.11
C ASP A 65 24.45 -1.92 14.57
N GLU A 66 25.08 -0.93 15.18
CA GLU A 66 24.90 0.48 14.81
C GLU A 66 25.64 0.86 13.52
N GLU A 67 26.60 0.06 13.08
CA GLU A 67 27.49 0.35 11.96
C GLU A 67 27.17 -0.50 10.71
N LYS A 68 26.72 -1.75 10.92
CA LYS A 68 26.59 -2.72 9.84
C LYS A 68 25.48 -3.74 10.04
N LEU A 69 25.07 -4.33 8.92
CA LEU A 69 24.23 -5.52 8.81
C LEU A 69 25.07 -6.64 8.19
N ASP A 70 25.30 -7.70 8.95
CA ASP A 70 25.92 -8.93 8.46
C ASP A 70 24.83 -9.96 8.15
N LEU A 71 24.70 -10.37 6.91
CA LEU A 71 23.84 -11.45 6.45
C LEU A 71 24.70 -12.70 6.24
N GLU A 72 24.27 -13.83 6.80
CA GLU A 72 24.89 -15.12 6.60
C GLU A 72 23.82 -16.13 6.22
N VAL A 73 24.01 -16.83 5.09
CA VAL A 73 23.16 -17.94 4.69
C VAL A 73 24.02 -19.19 4.59
N ALA A 74 23.62 -20.23 5.32
CA ALA A 74 24.25 -21.54 5.20
C ALA A 74 23.20 -22.58 4.82
N ASP A 75 23.55 -23.42 3.86
CA ASP A 75 22.71 -24.48 3.32
C ASP A 75 23.32 -25.87 3.42
N GLU A 76 22.47 -26.89 3.31
CA GLU A 76 22.81 -28.30 3.21
C GLU A 76 22.58 -28.80 1.77
N GLY A 77 23.14 -28.08 0.80
CA GLY A 77 23.07 -28.41 -0.61
C GLY A 77 24.27 -29.21 -1.13
N PRO A 78 24.36 -29.34 -2.44
CA PRO A 78 25.45 -30.10 -3.10
C PRO A 78 26.79 -29.36 -3.04
N GLY A 79 26.84 -28.10 -2.60
CA GLY A 79 28.03 -27.26 -2.69
C GLY A 79 28.32 -26.80 -4.14
N ILE A 80 29.26 -25.88 -4.27
CA ILE A 80 29.63 -25.28 -5.57
C ILE A 80 31.01 -25.78 -5.99
N PRO A 81 31.13 -26.54 -7.11
CA PRO A 81 32.40 -27.07 -7.55
C PRO A 81 33.41 -26.01 -8.01
N ASP A 82 32.90 -24.94 -8.66
CA ASP A 82 33.71 -23.83 -9.16
C ASP A 82 33.03 -22.50 -8.83
N VAL A 83 33.53 -21.85 -7.77
CA VAL A 83 33.02 -20.56 -7.30
C VAL A 83 33.26 -19.43 -8.30
N GLN A 84 34.40 -19.47 -9.03
CA GLN A 84 34.70 -18.40 -10.01
C GLN A 84 33.75 -18.47 -11.21
N LEU A 85 33.36 -19.67 -11.60
CA LEU A 85 32.38 -19.88 -12.67
C LEU A 85 30.97 -19.50 -12.19
N ALA A 86 30.61 -19.84 -10.95
CA ALA A 86 29.32 -19.51 -10.35
C ALA A 86 29.11 -17.99 -10.11
N LEU A 87 30.18 -17.21 -10.02
CA LEU A 87 30.17 -15.75 -9.92
C LEU A 87 30.09 -15.03 -11.28
N ARG A 88 30.05 -15.76 -12.40
CA ARG A 88 29.86 -15.17 -13.74
C ARG A 88 28.36 -14.99 -14.01
N GLU A 89 27.99 -13.79 -14.46
CA GLU A 89 26.61 -13.50 -14.86
C GLU A 89 26.13 -14.45 -15.96
N GLY A 90 24.91 -14.95 -15.82
CA GLY A 90 24.28 -15.87 -16.77
C GLY A 90 24.64 -17.35 -16.58
N TRP A 91 25.55 -17.72 -15.67
CA TRP A 91 25.83 -19.11 -15.37
C TRP A 91 24.92 -19.66 -14.26
N SER A 92 24.26 -20.79 -14.51
CA SER A 92 23.34 -21.42 -13.57
C SER A 92 23.24 -22.92 -13.73
N THR A 93 23.18 -23.62 -12.60
CA THR A 93 22.91 -25.06 -12.49
C THR A 93 21.46 -25.36 -12.15
N ALA A 94 20.58 -24.39 -12.19
CA ALA A 94 19.16 -24.55 -11.89
C ALA A 94 18.50 -25.56 -12.81
N SER A 95 17.56 -26.36 -12.26
CA SER A 95 16.81 -27.36 -13.01
C SER A 95 15.92 -26.70 -14.09
N SER A 96 15.51 -27.49 -15.09
CA SER A 96 14.57 -27.04 -16.12
C SER A 96 13.24 -26.55 -15.50
N GLN A 97 12.79 -27.18 -14.42
CA GLN A 97 11.59 -26.81 -13.70
C GLN A 97 11.74 -25.44 -13.03
N ALA A 98 12.86 -25.17 -12.34
CA ALA A 98 13.12 -23.85 -11.75
C ALA A 98 13.18 -22.74 -12.81
N ARG A 99 13.78 -23.04 -13.98
CA ARG A 99 13.84 -22.09 -15.11
C ARG A 99 12.47 -21.81 -15.72
N GLN A 100 11.59 -22.81 -15.83
CA GLN A 100 10.21 -22.63 -16.29
C GLN A 100 9.38 -21.75 -15.34
N MET A 101 9.72 -21.73 -14.06
CA MET A 101 9.11 -20.86 -13.06
C MET A 101 9.76 -19.45 -12.99
N GLY A 102 10.70 -19.13 -13.90
CA GLY A 102 11.37 -17.83 -13.98
C GLY A 102 12.60 -17.68 -13.07
N PHE A 103 13.06 -18.78 -12.42
CA PHE A 103 14.21 -18.76 -11.52
C PHE A 103 15.48 -19.30 -12.20
N GLY A 104 16.65 -18.94 -11.65
CA GLY A 104 17.91 -19.53 -12.09
C GLY A 104 18.52 -18.90 -13.35
N ALA A 105 18.32 -17.59 -13.56
CA ALA A 105 18.94 -16.83 -14.65
C ALA A 105 20.47 -16.67 -14.51
N GLY A 106 21.08 -17.17 -13.42
CA GLY A 106 22.53 -17.09 -13.18
C GLY A 106 23.00 -15.72 -12.71
N LEU A 107 22.14 -14.94 -12.08
CA LEU A 107 22.44 -13.61 -11.56
C LEU A 107 22.53 -13.58 -10.01
N GLY A 108 22.15 -14.65 -9.31
CA GLY A 108 22.01 -14.66 -7.86
C GLY A 108 23.30 -14.30 -7.10
N LEU A 109 24.37 -15.07 -7.27
CA LEU A 109 25.65 -14.77 -6.60
C LEU A 109 26.28 -13.45 -7.04
N PRO A 110 26.29 -13.07 -8.34
CA PRO A 110 26.68 -11.75 -8.80
C PRO A 110 25.90 -10.61 -8.11
N ASN A 111 24.58 -10.75 -7.97
CA ASN A 111 23.72 -9.77 -7.31
C ASN A 111 24.02 -9.64 -5.82
N ILE A 112 24.23 -10.75 -5.10
CA ILE A 112 24.63 -10.71 -3.69
C ILE A 112 25.94 -9.93 -3.56
N ARG A 113 26.97 -10.26 -4.34
CA ARG A 113 28.27 -9.59 -4.31
C ARG A 113 28.17 -8.10 -4.62
N LYS A 114 27.38 -7.71 -5.62
CA LYS A 114 27.17 -6.31 -6.02
C LYS A 114 26.48 -5.48 -4.95
N ASN A 115 25.64 -6.09 -4.13
CA ASN A 115 24.88 -5.43 -3.07
C ASN A 115 25.52 -5.57 -1.68
N SER A 116 26.76 -6.05 -1.59
CA SER A 116 27.55 -6.18 -0.36
C SER A 116 28.73 -5.22 -0.37
N ASP A 117 29.11 -4.70 0.78
CA ASP A 117 30.39 -3.99 0.95
C ASP A 117 31.52 -5.01 1.17
N LEU A 118 31.24 -6.10 1.89
CA LEU A 118 32.11 -7.26 2.02
C LEU A 118 31.32 -8.51 1.64
N PHE A 119 31.91 -9.38 0.84
CA PHE A 119 31.31 -10.62 0.37
C PHE A 119 32.30 -11.77 0.51
N ASP A 120 31.86 -12.87 1.10
CA ASP A 120 32.63 -14.09 1.26
C ASP A 120 31.75 -15.30 0.98
N ILE A 121 32.34 -16.35 0.40
CA ILE A 121 31.68 -17.61 0.10
C ILE A 121 32.57 -18.79 0.46
N GLU A 122 32.10 -19.60 1.36
CA GLU A 122 32.69 -20.88 1.75
C GLU A 122 31.83 -22.03 1.23
N THR A 123 32.38 -22.93 0.43
CA THR A 123 31.62 -24.05 -0.08
C THR A 123 32.47 -25.31 -0.14
N ARG A 124 31.82 -26.45 0.03
CA ARG A 124 32.46 -27.77 -0.13
C ARG A 124 31.49 -28.73 -0.80
N VAL A 125 31.90 -29.29 -1.91
CA VAL A 125 31.10 -30.27 -2.66
C VAL A 125 30.62 -31.40 -1.74
N GLY A 126 29.31 -31.64 -1.75
CA GLY A 126 28.60 -32.60 -0.90
C GLY A 126 28.34 -32.16 0.54
N ARG A 127 28.71 -30.92 0.93
CA ARG A 127 28.53 -30.40 2.30
C ARG A 127 27.79 -29.08 2.41
N GLY A 128 27.38 -28.51 1.26
CA GLY A 128 26.64 -27.24 1.20
C GLY A 128 27.51 -26.00 0.98
N THR A 129 26.87 -24.85 1.12
CA THR A 129 27.48 -23.53 0.88
C THR A 129 27.13 -22.59 2.03
N ARG A 130 28.08 -21.71 2.38
CA ARG A 130 27.90 -20.60 3.31
C ARG A 130 28.29 -19.31 2.62
N ILE A 131 27.37 -18.38 2.55
CA ILE A 131 27.53 -17.06 1.96
C ILE A 131 27.47 -16.03 3.08
N ARG A 132 28.44 -15.11 3.11
CA ARG A 132 28.43 -13.95 4.02
C ARG A 132 28.43 -12.67 3.21
N SER A 133 27.57 -11.75 3.59
CA SER A 133 27.39 -10.43 2.98
C SER A 133 27.31 -9.40 4.07
N THR A 134 28.24 -8.45 4.11
CA THR A 134 28.20 -7.30 5.04
C THR A 134 27.76 -6.06 4.30
N ILE A 135 26.83 -5.31 4.88
CA ILE A 135 26.32 -4.05 4.36
C ILE A 135 26.50 -2.98 5.43
N LEU A 136 27.28 -1.93 5.11
CA LEU A 136 27.51 -0.80 6.00
C LEU A 136 26.29 0.12 6.05
N LEU A 137 25.90 0.58 7.24
CA LEU A 137 24.66 1.33 7.43
C LEU A 137 24.78 2.82 7.08
N GLY A 138 25.90 3.40 6.81
CA GLY A 138 26.04 4.80 6.42
C GLY A 138 25.41 5.84 7.38
N ALA A 139 25.54 7.13 7.08
CA ALA A 139 24.86 8.19 7.83
C ALA A 139 23.35 8.16 7.57
N ARG A 140 22.55 8.36 8.63
CA ARG A 140 21.07 8.38 8.55
C ARG A 140 20.59 9.56 7.73
N ASP A 141 19.60 9.31 6.84
CA ASP A 141 18.76 10.36 6.29
C ASP A 141 17.77 10.82 7.39
N GLU A 142 17.95 12.03 7.89
CA GLU A 142 17.06 12.67 8.87
C GLU A 142 15.78 13.25 8.25
N GLY A 143 15.42 12.82 7.05
CA GLY A 143 14.21 13.25 6.37
C GLY A 143 12.93 12.75 7.05
N ASP A 144 12.35 13.54 7.95
CA ASP A 144 10.97 13.36 8.40
C ASP A 144 10.02 13.64 7.25
N ALA A 145 9.58 12.58 6.54
CA ALA A 145 8.39 12.72 5.70
C ALA A 145 7.19 13.04 6.60
N PRO A 146 6.38 14.05 6.26
CA PRO A 146 5.22 14.41 7.08
C PRO A 146 4.32 13.20 7.23
N LEU A 147 3.98 12.85 8.47
CA LEU A 147 2.95 11.88 8.77
C LEU A 147 1.70 12.27 7.99
N LEU A 148 1.05 11.29 7.34
CA LEU A 148 -0.33 11.49 6.91
C LEU A 148 -1.11 11.86 8.17
N ASN A 149 -1.44 13.13 8.30
CA ASN A 149 -2.35 13.55 9.34
C ASN A 149 -3.73 13.00 8.93
N VAL A 150 -4.06 11.78 9.39
CA VAL A 150 -5.38 11.15 9.20
C VAL A 150 -6.29 11.32 10.44
N PRO A 151 -5.92 12.11 11.50
CA PRO A 151 -6.83 12.43 12.57
C PRO A 151 -8.03 13.18 11.99
N GLY A 152 -9.21 12.59 12.09
CA GLY A 152 -10.46 13.17 11.66
C GLY A 152 -11.09 12.61 10.41
N PHE A 153 -10.38 11.76 9.63
CA PHE A 153 -10.99 11.09 8.47
C PHE A 153 -11.73 9.81 8.85
N LEU A 154 -11.20 9.01 9.76
CA LEU A 154 -11.87 7.82 10.30
C LEU A 154 -12.40 8.12 11.69
N SER A 155 -13.71 8.05 11.86
CA SER A 155 -14.37 7.98 13.16
C SER A 155 -14.67 6.53 13.51
N LEU A 156 -14.63 6.20 14.80
CA LEU A 156 -14.81 4.83 15.29
C LEU A 156 -15.99 4.79 16.26
N ASP A 157 -17.07 4.10 15.88
CA ASP A 157 -18.18 3.80 16.79
C ASP A 157 -17.98 2.40 17.41
N TYR A 158 -17.33 2.37 18.58
CA TYR A 158 -17.02 1.07 19.24
C TYR A 158 -18.25 0.33 19.71
N ARG A 159 -19.44 0.98 19.85
CA ARG A 159 -20.69 0.34 20.28
C ARG A 159 -21.17 -0.71 19.28
N ARG A 160 -20.77 -0.55 18.01
CA ARG A 160 -21.09 -1.46 16.91
C ARG A 160 -20.07 -2.56 16.74
N CYS A 161 -18.91 -2.49 17.40
CA CYS A 161 -17.84 -3.46 17.24
C CYS A 161 -18.18 -4.79 17.92
N ARG A 162 -18.17 -5.87 17.16
CA ARG A 162 -18.37 -7.25 17.63
C ARG A 162 -17.06 -8.03 17.81
N ALA A 163 -15.93 -7.36 17.75
CA ALA A 163 -14.60 -7.97 17.83
C ALA A 163 -14.38 -9.14 16.84
N CYS A 164 -14.94 -9.05 15.62
CA CYS A 164 -14.78 -10.09 14.60
C CYS A 164 -13.39 -10.11 13.96
N LEU A 165 -12.54 -9.14 14.25
CA LEU A 165 -11.12 -9.01 13.86
C LEU A 165 -10.85 -8.87 12.35
N ARG A 166 -11.85 -8.89 11.47
CA ARG A 166 -11.64 -8.78 10.01
C ARG A 166 -10.85 -7.55 9.62
N CYS A 167 -11.11 -6.41 10.25
CA CYS A 167 -10.43 -5.15 9.96
C CYS A 167 -8.93 -5.15 10.25
N ILE A 168 -8.46 -5.88 11.29
CA ILE A 168 -7.02 -5.97 11.60
C ILE A 168 -6.27 -6.79 10.55
N PHE A 169 -6.89 -7.83 10.00
CA PHE A 169 -6.31 -8.67 8.95
C PHE A 169 -6.39 -8.01 7.56
N ALA A 170 -7.40 -7.16 7.33
CA ALA A 170 -7.53 -6.41 6.08
C ALA A 170 -6.52 -5.25 5.97
N CYS A 171 -5.96 -4.79 7.09
CA CYS A 171 -5.09 -3.62 7.11
C CYS A 171 -3.69 -3.93 6.56
N PRO A 172 -3.27 -3.37 5.40
CA PRO A 172 -1.99 -3.70 4.78
C PRO A 172 -0.77 -3.22 5.58
N THR A 173 -0.97 -2.27 6.50
CA THR A 173 0.09 -1.69 7.34
C THR A 173 -0.03 -2.09 8.81
N ALA A 174 -0.96 -2.98 9.14
CA ALA A 174 -1.21 -3.39 10.53
C ALA A 174 -1.48 -2.20 11.47
N ALA A 175 -2.18 -1.17 10.99
CA ALA A 175 -2.48 0.06 11.73
C ALA A 175 -3.62 -0.11 12.75
N LEU A 176 -4.28 -1.25 12.78
CA LEU A 176 -5.45 -1.48 13.65
C LEU A 176 -5.17 -2.51 14.73
N ARG A 177 -5.75 -2.25 15.90
CA ARG A 177 -5.85 -3.15 17.04
C ARG A 177 -7.31 -3.26 17.48
N VAL A 178 -7.70 -4.36 18.13
CA VAL A 178 -9.03 -4.49 18.72
C VAL A 178 -8.90 -5.08 20.11
N HIS A 179 -9.05 -4.25 21.13
CA HIS A 179 -8.99 -4.66 22.53
C HIS A 179 -10.39 -4.61 23.15
N GLY A 180 -10.93 -5.76 23.57
CA GLY A 180 -12.24 -5.84 24.25
C GLY A 180 -13.36 -5.12 23.49
N SER A 181 -13.57 -5.42 22.20
CA SER A 181 -14.53 -4.78 21.30
C SER A 181 -14.27 -3.27 21.04
N ARG A 182 -13.07 -2.79 21.32
CA ARG A 182 -12.67 -1.41 21.02
C ARG A 182 -11.57 -1.39 19.98
N PRO A 183 -11.88 -1.02 18.72
CA PRO A 183 -10.88 -0.81 17.71
C PRO A 183 -10.04 0.44 18.04
N VAL A 184 -8.73 0.30 17.93
CA VAL A 184 -7.75 1.37 18.14
C VAL A 184 -6.97 1.53 16.85
N LEU A 185 -6.86 2.75 16.34
CA LEU A 185 -6.06 3.09 15.17
C LEU A 185 -4.70 3.63 15.64
N LEU A 186 -3.63 3.11 15.03
CA LEU A 186 -2.28 3.67 15.10
C LEU A 186 -2.11 4.63 13.90
N PRO A 187 -2.23 5.96 14.12
CA PRO A 187 -2.26 6.92 13.01
C PRO A 187 -0.97 6.93 12.19
N GLU A 188 0.16 6.70 12.82
CA GLU A 188 1.48 6.63 12.22
C GLU A 188 1.64 5.50 11.20
N LEU A 189 0.85 4.44 11.33
CA LEU A 189 0.81 3.31 10.40
C LEU A 189 -0.31 3.45 9.35
N CYS A 190 -1.30 4.31 9.58
CA CYS A 190 -2.45 4.39 8.70
C CYS A 190 -2.10 5.10 7.39
N ILE A 191 -2.44 4.48 6.26
CA ILE A 191 -2.28 5.02 4.90
C ILE A 191 -3.59 5.54 4.30
N GLY A 192 -4.68 5.55 5.06
CA GLY A 192 -5.97 6.07 4.60
C GLY A 192 -6.65 5.25 3.49
N CYS A 193 -6.28 3.99 3.28
CA CYS A 193 -6.79 3.15 2.18
C CYS A 193 -8.24 2.69 2.34
N THR A 194 -8.85 2.86 3.53
CA THR A 194 -10.23 2.46 3.86
C THR A 194 -10.55 0.95 3.75
N ALA A 195 -9.56 0.06 3.58
CA ALA A 195 -9.77 -1.39 3.53
C ALA A 195 -10.48 -1.94 4.79
N CYS A 196 -10.17 -1.38 5.97
CA CYS A 196 -10.86 -1.74 7.22
C CYS A 196 -12.36 -1.43 7.19
N ALA A 197 -12.77 -0.34 6.55
CA ALA A 197 -14.18 0.02 6.39
C ALA A 197 -14.88 -0.90 5.38
N ALA A 198 -14.20 -1.30 4.30
CA ALA A 198 -14.72 -2.25 3.32
C ALA A 198 -15.04 -3.62 3.94
N GLU A 199 -14.16 -4.10 4.84
CA GLU A 199 -14.29 -5.40 5.51
C GLU A 199 -15.24 -5.38 6.72
N CYS A 200 -15.59 -4.20 7.25
CA CYS A 200 -16.43 -4.08 8.42
C CYS A 200 -17.92 -4.12 8.06
N GLY A 201 -18.56 -5.25 8.30
CA GLY A 201 -20.03 -5.40 8.09
C GLY A 201 -20.89 -4.69 9.14
N ASP A 202 -20.31 -4.25 10.25
CA ASP A 202 -21.03 -3.69 11.40
C ASP A 202 -20.94 -2.15 11.46
N GLU A 203 -20.46 -1.51 10.39
CA GLU A 203 -20.41 -0.04 10.26
C GLU A 203 -19.71 0.68 11.43
N VAL A 204 -18.64 0.07 11.96
CA VAL A 204 -17.84 0.64 13.06
C VAL A 204 -17.04 1.85 12.60
N PHE A 205 -16.64 1.85 11.32
CA PHE A 205 -15.82 2.90 10.74
C PHE A 205 -16.70 3.94 10.04
N GLY A 206 -16.83 5.10 10.64
CA GLY A 206 -17.36 6.29 10.00
C GLY A 206 -16.28 7.02 9.23
N ILE A 207 -16.68 7.72 8.17
CA ILE A 207 -15.78 8.47 7.30
C ILE A 207 -16.32 9.90 7.18
N GLY A 208 -15.56 10.87 7.67
CA GLY A 208 -15.93 12.29 7.70
C GLY A 208 -15.29 13.00 8.89
N GLY A 209 -14.98 14.28 8.73
CA GLY A 209 -14.32 15.10 9.76
C GLY A 209 -15.12 15.23 11.05
N ALA A 210 -14.46 15.70 12.09
CA ALA A 210 -14.88 15.75 13.50
C ALA A 210 -16.21 16.50 13.82
N ASP A 211 -16.87 17.10 12.84
CA ASP A 211 -18.08 17.90 13.06
C ASP A 211 -19.40 17.12 12.87
N THR A 212 -19.34 15.84 12.57
CA THR A 212 -20.56 15.04 12.41
C THR A 212 -20.61 13.93 13.46
N GLY A 213 -21.36 14.15 14.52
CA GLY A 213 -21.85 13.10 15.43
C GLY A 213 -22.78 12.11 14.72
N SER A 214 -22.52 11.77 13.45
CA SER A 214 -23.33 10.92 12.59
C SER A 214 -22.46 9.87 11.90
N SER A 215 -22.75 8.62 12.16
CA SER A 215 -22.22 7.42 11.53
C SER A 215 -22.63 7.37 10.05
N HIS A 216 -21.66 7.45 9.13
CA HIS A 216 -21.96 7.27 7.70
C HIS A 216 -21.12 6.15 7.11
N THR A 217 -21.80 5.05 6.88
CA THR A 217 -21.36 4.02 5.96
C THR A 217 -22.00 4.28 4.61
N GLY A 218 -21.27 4.03 3.53
CA GLY A 218 -21.71 4.20 2.15
C GLY A 218 -22.87 3.29 1.70
N ARG A 219 -23.71 2.82 2.61
CA ARG A 219 -25.00 2.22 2.30
C ARG A 219 -26.08 3.26 2.60
N THR A 220 -26.78 3.66 1.58
CA THR A 220 -27.94 4.50 1.41
C THR A 220 -28.99 4.45 2.55
N ALA A 221 -28.59 4.81 3.77
CA ALA A 221 -29.51 5.23 4.79
C ALA A 221 -29.29 6.72 4.98
N ALA A 222 -30.11 7.54 4.34
CA ALA A 222 -30.11 8.97 4.52
C ALA A 222 -30.20 9.28 6.04
N PRO A 223 -29.31 10.13 6.59
CA PRO A 223 -29.51 10.59 7.95
C PRO A 223 -30.77 11.43 7.98
N ARG A 224 -31.71 11.04 8.83
CA ARG A 224 -32.89 11.84 9.16
C ARG A 224 -32.42 12.92 10.13
N GLY A 225 -32.18 14.10 9.65
CA GLY A 225 -31.97 15.23 10.55
C GLY A 225 -31.31 16.44 9.91
N SER A 226 -32.04 17.52 9.85
CA SER A 226 -31.69 18.92 9.60
C SER A 226 -30.82 19.18 8.34
N GLY A 227 -31.44 19.79 7.35
CA GLY A 227 -30.81 20.26 6.12
C GLY A 227 -29.53 21.05 6.40
N ALA A 228 -28.39 20.36 6.31
CA ALA A 228 -27.13 21.04 6.22
C ALA A 228 -27.08 21.61 4.79
N GLU A 229 -27.41 22.89 4.65
CA GLU A 229 -27.15 23.65 3.44
C GLU A 229 -25.70 23.39 3.03
N LEU A 230 -25.49 22.93 1.80
CA LEU A 230 -24.19 23.07 1.16
C LEU A 230 -23.79 24.55 1.34
N LEU A 231 -22.53 24.79 1.72
CA LEU A 231 -21.96 26.11 1.64
C LEU A 231 -22.35 26.71 0.29
N PRO A 232 -22.74 28.00 0.22
CA PRO A 232 -23.14 28.62 -1.04
C PRO A 232 -22.05 28.35 -2.08
N VAL A 233 -22.47 27.72 -3.20
CA VAL A 233 -21.55 27.38 -4.29
C VAL A 233 -21.28 28.66 -5.08
N PRO A 234 -20.03 29.18 -5.12
CA PRO A 234 -19.69 30.32 -5.94
C PRO A 234 -19.96 30.04 -7.43
N PRO A 235 -20.41 31.05 -8.21
CA PRO A 235 -20.79 30.85 -9.62
C PRO A 235 -19.65 30.33 -10.52
N ASP A 236 -18.40 30.62 -10.14
CA ASP A 236 -17.19 30.22 -10.84
C ASP A 236 -16.51 28.96 -10.25
N ALA A 237 -17.19 28.30 -9.30
CA ALA A 237 -16.66 27.10 -8.67
C ALA A 237 -16.51 25.94 -9.66
N VAL A 238 -15.45 25.17 -9.47
CA VAL A 238 -15.20 23.92 -10.19
C VAL A 238 -15.48 22.76 -9.23
N LEU A 239 -16.29 21.80 -9.66
CA LEU A 239 -16.47 20.54 -8.95
C LEU A 239 -15.64 19.45 -9.64
N VAL A 240 -14.70 18.87 -8.92
CA VAL A 240 -13.92 17.71 -9.37
C VAL A 240 -14.37 16.48 -8.61
N LEU A 241 -14.80 15.45 -9.32
CA LEU A 241 -15.33 14.21 -8.73
C LEU A 241 -14.88 12.97 -9.51
N PRO A 242 -14.79 11.80 -8.85
CA PRO A 242 -14.51 10.54 -9.53
C PRO A 242 -15.77 10.02 -10.26
N ARG A 243 -15.58 9.40 -11.42
CA ARG A 243 -16.67 8.74 -12.18
C ARG A 243 -17.47 7.75 -11.33
N GLY A 244 -16.81 7.08 -10.38
CA GLY A 244 -17.45 6.16 -9.45
C GLY A 244 -18.55 6.81 -8.60
N PHE A 245 -18.47 8.10 -8.33
CA PHE A 245 -19.55 8.85 -7.66
C PHE A 245 -20.82 8.84 -8.51
N LEU A 246 -20.71 9.18 -9.80
CA LEU A 246 -21.86 9.23 -10.71
C LEU A 246 -22.50 7.85 -10.93
N ALA A 247 -21.71 6.79 -10.93
CA ALA A 247 -22.14 5.42 -11.10
C ALA A 247 -22.67 4.76 -9.80
N GLY A 248 -22.45 5.38 -8.64
CA GLY A 248 -22.80 4.85 -7.32
C GLY A 248 -24.27 4.96 -6.93
N PHE A 249 -25.08 5.71 -7.68
CA PHE A 249 -26.50 5.88 -7.43
C PHE A 249 -27.32 4.68 -7.92
N PRO A 250 -28.57 4.49 -7.41
CA PRO A 250 -29.46 3.43 -7.84
C PRO A 250 -29.69 3.41 -9.36
N VAL A 251 -30.09 2.25 -9.91
CA VAL A 251 -30.24 2.02 -11.37
C VAL A 251 -31.14 3.04 -12.07
N ASN A 252 -32.13 3.59 -11.36
CA ASN A 252 -33.06 4.59 -11.90
C ASN A 252 -32.43 5.99 -12.01
N ASP A 253 -31.25 6.21 -11.41
CA ASP A 253 -30.53 7.45 -11.43
C ASP A 253 -29.31 7.33 -12.34
N SER A 254 -29.50 7.58 -13.63
CA SER A 254 -28.40 7.54 -14.59
C SER A 254 -27.33 8.59 -14.26
N PRO A 255 -26.05 8.39 -14.63
CA PRO A 255 -25.00 9.37 -14.45
C PRO A 255 -25.34 10.77 -14.99
N ALA A 256 -26.06 10.85 -16.12
CA ALA A 256 -26.52 12.12 -16.68
C ALA A 256 -27.55 12.82 -15.79
N ARG A 257 -28.42 12.06 -15.13
CA ARG A 257 -29.41 12.60 -14.19
C ARG A 257 -28.73 13.14 -12.92
N VAL A 258 -27.71 12.44 -12.42
CA VAL A 258 -26.91 12.90 -11.28
C VAL A 258 -26.15 14.19 -11.63
N LEU A 259 -25.55 14.26 -12.83
CA LEU A 259 -24.89 15.49 -13.31
C LEU A 259 -25.86 16.67 -13.37
N ALA A 260 -27.04 16.45 -13.93
CA ALA A 260 -28.04 17.51 -14.00
C ALA A 260 -28.51 17.98 -12.62
N ALA A 261 -28.59 17.09 -11.63
CA ALA A 261 -28.91 17.45 -10.25
C ALA A 261 -27.76 18.23 -9.58
N LEU A 262 -26.50 17.94 -9.92
CA LEU A 262 -25.34 18.71 -9.47
C LEU A 262 -25.34 20.12 -10.06
N GLN A 263 -25.75 20.27 -11.33
CA GLN A 263 -25.90 21.57 -11.96
C GLN A 263 -27.01 22.40 -11.30
N ASP A 264 -28.14 21.77 -10.94
CA ASP A 264 -29.20 22.43 -10.17
C ASP A 264 -28.75 22.84 -8.75
N ALA A 265 -27.80 22.13 -8.18
CA ALA A 265 -27.17 22.47 -6.90
C ALA A 265 -26.15 23.62 -7.01
N GLY A 266 -25.93 24.17 -8.22
CA GLY A 266 -25.09 25.34 -8.47
C GLY A 266 -23.71 25.05 -9.08
N PHE A 267 -23.37 23.79 -9.35
CA PHE A 267 -22.09 23.44 -9.98
C PHE A 267 -22.21 23.50 -11.50
N ALA A 268 -21.80 24.62 -12.10
CA ALA A 268 -21.82 24.79 -13.56
C ALA A 268 -20.67 24.07 -14.26
N ASP A 269 -19.49 24.02 -13.65
CA ASP A 269 -18.28 23.38 -14.18
C ASP A 269 -17.95 22.12 -13.38
N ILE A 270 -18.13 20.96 -14.01
CA ILE A 270 -17.94 19.64 -13.40
C ILE A 270 -16.89 18.87 -14.19
N ARG A 271 -15.82 18.47 -13.52
CA ARG A 271 -14.67 17.76 -14.09
C ARG A 271 -14.51 16.38 -13.44
N LEU A 272 -13.95 15.44 -14.18
CA LEU A 272 -13.70 14.07 -13.69
C LEU A 272 -12.22 13.90 -13.34
N VAL A 273 -11.92 13.33 -12.18
CA VAL A 273 -10.54 13.01 -11.73
C VAL A 273 -9.80 12.17 -12.78
N GLU A 274 -10.53 11.35 -13.52
CA GLU A 274 -10.00 10.49 -14.58
C GLU A 274 -9.35 11.26 -15.74
N GLU A 275 -9.62 12.55 -15.89
CA GLU A 275 -8.94 13.40 -16.89
C GLU A 275 -7.44 13.52 -16.57
N TRP A 276 -7.10 13.79 -15.31
CA TRP A 276 -5.71 13.83 -14.83
C TRP A 276 -5.07 12.45 -14.74
N GLU A 277 -5.86 11.42 -14.44
CA GLU A 277 -5.38 10.04 -14.46
C GLU A 277 -4.92 9.64 -15.87
N GLN A 278 -5.69 9.95 -16.90
CA GLN A 278 -5.32 9.69 -18.29
C GLN A 278 -4.10 10.51 -18.74
N ALA A 279 -4.03 11.78 -18.32
CA ALA A 279 -2.86 12.63 -18.59
C ALA A 279 -1.59 12.05 -17.97
N LEU A 280 -1.67 11.66 -16.69
CA LEU A 280 -0.56 11.03 -15.99
C LEU A 280 -0.17 9.69 -16.64
N ARG A 281 -1.14 8.89 -17.09
CA ARG A 281 -0.89 7.60 -17.76
C ARG A 281 -0.12 7.79 -19.06
N ARG A 282 -0.53 8.78 -19.89
CA ARG A 282 0.21 9.11 -21.12
C ARG A 282 1.65 9.52 -20.84
N GLU A 283 1.85 10.40 -19.86
CA GLU A 283 3.18 10.89 -19.49
C GLU A 283 4.05 9.77 -18.91
N ALA A 284 3.50 8.93 -18.01
CA ALA A 284 4.22 7.82 -17.40
C ALA A 284 4.68 6.80 -18.44
N ARG A 285 3.85 6.48 -19.44
CA ARG A 285 4.23 5.60 -20.56
C ARG A 285 5.37 6.18 -21.39
N ALA A 286 5.28 7.44 -21.75
CA ALA A 286 6.34 8.12 -22.50
C ALA A 286 7.65 8.15 -21.69
N PHE A 287 7.55 8.39 -20.39
CA PHE A 287 8.70 8.49 -19.50
C PHE A 287 9.37 7.14 -19.22
N ALA A 288 8.61 6.07 -19.07
CA ALA A 288 9.13 4.72 -18.84
C ALA A 288 10.11 4.29 -19.95
N GLY A 289 9.87 4.72 -21.20
CA GLY A 289 10.77 4.49 -22.32
C GLY A 289 12.06 5.34 -22.33
N SER A 290 12.18 6.34 -21.46
CA SER A 290 13.29 7.31 -21.47
C SER A 290 14.57 6.83 -20.77
N GLY A 291 14.54 5.76 -20.00
CA GLY A 291 15.68 5.24 -19.20
C GLY A 291 16.13 6.15 -18.05
N LYS A 292 15.37 7.20 -17.71
CA LYS A 292 15.73 8.19 -16.68
C LYS A 292 15.45 7.74 -15.24
N MET A 293 14.64 6.68 -15.07
CA MET A 293 14.31 6.11 -13.75
C MET A 293 14.42 4.58 -13.77
N PRO A 294 14.62 3.95 -12.61
CA PRO A 294 14.60 2.50 -12.52
C PRO A 294 13.21 1.94 -12.91
N LEU A 295 13.22 0.79 -13.58
CA LEU A 295 12.01 0.06 -13.94
C LEU A 295 11.77 -1.09 -12.94
N PRO A 296 10.52 -1.50 -12.76
CA PRO A 296 9.29 -0.89 -13.30
C PRO A 296 8.97 0.44 -12.65
N LEU A 297 8.43 1.40 -13.43
CA LEU A 297 7.95 2.69 -12.94
C LEU A 297 6.61 2.51 -12.24
N ILE A 298 6.43 3.16 -11.09
CA ILE A 298 5.19 3.18 -10.30
C ILE A 298 4.60 4.60 -10.36
N PRO A 299 3.67 4.90 -11.26
CA PRO A 299 3.00 6.19 -11.29
C PRO A 299 2.11 6.40 -10.05
N PRO A 300 1.99 7.62 -9.52
CA PRO A 300 1.22 7.90 -8.31
C PRO A 300 -0.29 7.99 -8.57
N PHE A 301 -0.89 7.02 -9.27
CA PHE A 301 -2.33 6.98 -9.52
C PHE A 301 -3.12 6.89 -8.21
N CYS A 302 -2.68 6.06 -7.30
CA CYS A 302 -3.30 5.85 -6.02
C CYS A 302 -2.44 6.40 -4.87
N PRO A 303 -2.84 7.48 -4.17
CA PRO A 303 -2.09 8.03 -3.04
C PRO A 303 -1.87 7.02 -1.90
N ALA A 304 -2.78 6.03 -1.74
CA ALA A 304 -2.61 4.97 -0.76
C ALA A 304 -1.50 3.99 -1.15
N VAL A 305 -1.30 3.71 -2.45
CA VAL A 305 -0.16 2.92 -2.94
C VAL A 305 1.15 3.67 -2.70
N VAL A 306 1.19 4.95 -2.98
CA VAL A 306 2.36 5.79 -2.67
C VAL A 306 2.70 5.71 -1.18
N ALA A 307 1.71 5.91 -0.31
CA ALA A 307 1.90 5.82 1.13
C ALA A 307 2.32 4.41 1.60
N LEU A 308 1.83 3.37 0.93
CA LEU A 308 2.24 1.98 1.17
C LEU A 308 3.71 1.76 0.76
N VAL A 309 4.14 2.30 -0.37
CA VAL A 309 5.54 2.24 -0.82
C VAL A 309 6.43 2.98 0.17
N GLU A 310 6.08 4.20 0.55
CA GLU A 310 6.84 5.00 1.52
C GLU A 310 6.96 4.32 2.89
N SER A 311 5.96 3.53 3.32
CA SER A 311 5.93 2.89 4.66
C SER A 311 6.44 1.46 4.67
N ARG A 312 6.04 0.63 3.69
CA ARG A 312 6.32 -0.82 3.69
C ARG A 312 7.36 -1.25 2.64
N PHE A 313 7.56 -0.43 1.60
CA PHE A 313 8.44 -0.74 0.47
C PHE A 313 9.40 0.43 0.15
N PRO A 314 10.15 0.95 1.15
CA PRO A 314 10.97 2.15 0.94
C PRO A 314 12.07 1.96 -0.12
N SER A 315 12.50 0.73 -0.39
CA SER A 315 13.40 0.38 -1.48
C SER A 315 12.84 0.69 -2.87
N LEU A 316 11.50 0.76 -3.01
CA LEU A 316 10.80 1.11 -4.25
C LEU A 316 10.54 2.62 -4.41
N ILE A 317 10.91 3.46 -3.44
CA ILE A 317 10.76 4.93 -3.57
C ILE A 317 11.44 5.48 -4.83
N PRO A 318 12.64 5.02 -5.24
CA PRO A 318 13.24 5.45 -6.51
C PRO A 318 12.43 5.11 -7.76
N HIS A 319 11.51 4.14 -7.68
CA HIS A 319 10.61 3.72 -8.75
C HIS A 319 9.31 4.54 -8.81
N LEU A 320 9.01 5.33 -7.77
CA LEU A 320 7.84 6.20 -7.77
C LEU A 320 8.00 7.33 -8.78
N GLY A 321 7.05 7.45 -9.69
CA GLY A 321 7.00 8.52 -10.68
C GLY A 321 6.89 9.89 -10.00
N ARG A 322 7.70 10.86 -10.43
CA ARG A 322 7.82 12.19 -9.80
C ARG A 322 6.72 13.15 -10.26
N TRP A 323 5.47 12.74 -10.15
CA TRP A 323 4.29 13.57 -10.44
C TRP A 323 3.38 13.66 -9.21
N LEU A 324 2.50 14.64 -9.25
CA LEU A 324 1.35 14.68 -8.35
C LEU A 324 0.37 13.56 -8.72
N SER A 325 -0.34 13.02 -7.75
CA SER A 325 -1.45 12.12 -8.01
C SER A 325 -2.57 12.86 -8.76
N PRO A 326 -3.47 12.16 -9.47
CA PRO A 326 -4.57 12.79 -10.21
C PRO A 326 -5.39 13.76 -9.36
N ILE A 327 -5.67 13.41 -8.10
CA ILE A 327 -6.43 14.25 -7.19
C ILE A 327 -5.65 15.51 -6.74
N GLU A 328 -4.34 15.41 -6.53
CA GLU A 328 -3.47 16.56 -6.22
C GLU A 328 -3.37 17.48 -7.45
N ALA A 329 -3.14 16.89 -8.64
CA ALA A 329 -3.03 17.65 -9.88
C ALA A 329 -4.33 18.43 -10.21
N ALA A 330 -5.48 17.79 -10.02
CA ALA A 330 -6.77 18.43 -10.18
C ALA A 330 -6.97 19.61 -9.21
N GLY A 331 -6.47 19.49 -7.97
CA GLY A 331 -6.50 20.57 -6.99
C GLY A 331 -5.64 21.78 -7.38
N GLU A 332 -4.53 21.56 -8.10
CA GLU A 332 -3.58 22.62 -8.48
C GLU A 332 -3.95 23.33 -9.81
N GLU A 333 -4.83 22.76 -10.64
CA GLU A 333 -5.12 23.28 -11.98
C GLU A 333 -5.88 24.61 -12.00
N PHE A 334 -6.66 24.90 -10.94
CA PHE A 334 -7.53 26.08 -10.91
C PHE A 334 -7.11 27.10 -9.84
N PRO A 335 -5.96 27.76 -9.98
CA PRO A 335 -5.37 28.58 -8.90
C PRO A 335 -6.19 29.85 -8.55
N LEU A 336 -7.09 30.27 -9.43
CA LEU A 336 -7.89 31.50 -9.25
C LEU A 336 -9.37 31.23 -8.92
N ARG A 337 -9.80 29.95 -8.96
CA ARG A 337 -11.20 29.55 -8.78
C ARG A 337 -11.39 28.74 -7.49
N PRO A 338 -12.56 28.83 -6.84
CA PRO A 338 -12.92 27.88 -5.80
C PRO A 338 -13.04 26.47 -6.37
N VAL A 339 -12.39 25.48 -5.73
CA VAL A 339 -12.40 24.06 -6.15
C VAL A 339 -13.08 23.25 -5.09
N PHE A 340 -14.15 22.54 -5.46
CA PHE A 340 -14.77 21.50 -4.66
C PHE A 340 -14.28 20.15 -5.16
N LEU A 341 -13.62 19.39 -4.30
CA LEU A 341 -12.96 18.16 -4.71
C LEU A 341 -13.50 16.98 -3.91
N VAL A 342 -14.04 15.96 -4.59
CA VAL A 342 -14.62 14.77 -3.98
C VAL A 342 -13.54 13.71 -3.81
N ALA A 343 -13.14 13.46 -2.58
CA ALA A 343 -12.16 12.43 -2.26
C ALA A 343 -12.82 11.06 -2.10
N ALA A 344 -12.42 10.10 -2.92
CA ALA A 344 -12.95 8.74 -2.88
C ALA A 344 -12.49 7.92 -1.66
N CYS A 345 -11.43 8.32 -0.97
CA CYS A 345 -10.89 7.63 0.20
C CYS A 345 -10.05 8.57 1.08
N GLY A 346 -9.62 8.09 2.26
CA GLY A 346 -8.80 8.87 3.17
C GLY A 346 -7.45 9.29 2.63
N ALA A 347 -6.83 8.44 1.81
CA ALA A 347 -5.57 8.78 1.18
C ALA A 347 -5.72 9.94 0.18
N GLN A 348 -6.79 9.96 -0.60
CA GLN A 348 -7.11 11.08 -1.49
C GLN A 348 -7.45 12.34 -0.72
N TYR A 349 -8.23 12.22 0.37
CA TYR A 349 -8.54 13.34 1.25
C TYR A 349 -7.27 13.99 1.81
N SER A 350 -6.35 13.17 2.32
CA SER A 350 -5.06 13.64 2.85
C SER A 350 -4.15 14.20 1.75
N ALA A 351 -4.18 13.63 0.54
CA ALA A 351 -3.40 14.11 -0.59
C ALA A 351 -3.89 15.49 -1.05
N ALA A 352 -5.20 15.67 -1.19
CA ALA A 352 -5.82 16.94 -1.54
C ALA A 352 -5.48 18.05 -0.52
N GLY A 353 -5.48 17.73 0.79
CA GLY A 353 -5.12 18.69 1.84
C GLY A 353 -3.64 19.14 1.84
N ARG A 354 -2.79 18.54 1.00
CA ARG A 354 -1.38 18.94 0.82
C ARG A 354 -1.13 19.84 -0.38
N THR A 355 -2.17 20.16 -1.15
CA THR A 355 -2.05 21.08 -2.29
C THR A 355 -1.72 22.50 -1.82
N SER A 356 -1.12 23.30 -2.69
CA SER A 356 -0.74 24.67 -2.38
C SER A 356 -1.93 25.64 -2.23
N LEU A 357 -3.14 25.21 -2.63
CA LEU A 357 -4.34 26.03 -2.73
C LEU A 357 -5.35 25.79 -1.59
N THR A 358 -4.88 25.51 -0.38
CA THR A 358 -5.71 25.15 0.78
C THR A 358 -6.85 26.14 1.07
N ASP A 359 -6.65 27.44 0.82
CA ASP A 359 -7.65 28.48 1.09
C ASP A 359 -8.82 28.50 0.09
N ARG A 360 -8.69 27.85 -1.06
CA ARG A 360 -9.70 27.79 -2.13
C ARG A 360 -10.22 26.39 -2.39
N LEU A 361 -9.61 25.40 -1.77
CA LEU A 361 -9.96 24.01 -1.94
C LEU A 361 -10.88 23.53 -0.82
N THR A 362 -12.08 23.10 -1.20
CA THR A 362 -13.01 22.42 -0.31
C THR A 362 -13.05 20.95 -0.64
N VAL A 363 -12.49 20.11 0.24
CA VAL A 363 -12.52 18.65 0.05
C VAL A 363 -13.81 18.09 0.62
N LEU A 364 -14.59 17.44 -0.23
CA LEU A 364 -15.87 16.81 0.12
C LEU A 364 -15.74 15.30 0.21
N THR A 365 -16.50 14.70 1.10
CA THR A 365 -16.75 13.26 1.06
C THR A 365 -17.89 12.98 0.05
N PRO A 366 -17.93 11.78 -0.56
CA PRO A 366 -19.03 11.40 -1.45
C PRO A 366 -20.40 11.49 -0.78
N ALA A 367 -20.51 11.12 0.50
CA ALA A 367 -21.75 11.22 1.26
C ALA A 367 -22.25 12.65 1.36
N ARG A 368 -21.35 13.60 1.67
CA ARG A 368 -21.71 15.03 1.79
C ARG A 368 -22.23 15.61 0.48
N LEU A 369 -21.62 15.24 -0.65
CA LEU A 369 -22.09 15.69 -1.96
C LEU A 369 -23.43 15.00 -2.32
N ALA A 370 -23.60 13.71 -1.99
CA ALA A 370 -24.83 12.98 -2.24
C ALA A 370 -26.04 13.61 -1.53
N GLU A 371 -25.87 14.08 -0.28
CA GLU A 371 -26.93 14.79 0.47
C GLU A 371 -27.45 16.02 -0.30
N ALA A 372 -26.58 16.72 -1.00
CA ALA A 372 -26.95 17.87 -1.81
C ALA A 372 -27.67 17.51 -3.12
N VAL A 373 -27.34 16.36 -3.68
CA VAL A 373 -27.89 15.89 -4.98
C VAL A 373 -29.25 15.24 -4.81
N LEU A 374 -29.48 14.52 -3.70
CA LEU A 374 -30.70 13.75 -3.46
C LEU A 374 -32.01 14.56 -3.60
N PRO A 375 -32.13 15.81 -3.09
CA PRO A 375 -33.34 16.61 -3.30
C PRO A 375 -33.60 16.95 -4.77
N GLY A 376 -32.57 17.18 -5.56
CA GLY A 376 -32.67 17.42 -7.00
C GLY A 376 -33.11 16.17 -7.75
N LEU A 377 -32.55 15.01 -7.40
CA LEU A 377 -32.91 13.72 -8.01
C LEU A 377 -34.38 13.35 -7.72
N ALA A 378 -34.87 13.61 -6.51
CA ALA A 378 -36.26 13.31 -6.13
C ALA A 378 -37.28 14.12 -6.97
N ARG A 379 -36.93 15.32 -7.41
CA ARG A 379 -37.80 16.20 -8.21
C ARG A 379 -37.79 15.91 -9.71
N ARG A 380 -36.81 15.18 -10.22
CA ARG A 380 -36.67 14.89 -11.64
C ARG A 380 -37.32 13.54 -12.00
N PRO A 381 -38.17 13.48 -13.05
CA PRO A 381 -38.69 12.21 -13.52
C PRO A 381 -37.55 11.33 -14.06
N ALA A 382 -37.71 10.01 -13.97
CA ALA A 382 -36.77 9.07 -14.57
C ALA A 382 -36.78 9.26 -16.10
N ALA A 383 -35.74 9.91 -16.63
CA ALA A 383 -35.60 10.08 -18.07
C ALA A 383 -35.19 8.77 -18.71
N ALA A 384 -35.83 8.41 -19.83
CA ALA A 384 -35.35 7.32 -20.68
C ALA A 384 -33.92 7.66 -21.13
N SER A 385 -32.99 6.73 -20.87
CA SER A 385 -31.57 6.87 -21.24
C SER A 385 -31.47 6.88 -22.77
N THR A 386 -31.23 8.05 -23.37
CA THR A 386 -30.68 8.12 -24.72
C THR A 386 -29.17 7.89 -24.58
N ALA A 387 -28.76 6.64 -24.57
CA ALA A 387 -27.36 6.27 -24.51
C ALA A 387 -26.68 6.64 -25.84
N SER A 388 -25.91 7.72 -25.83
CA SER A 388 -24.92 7.98 -26.87
C SER A 388 -23.61 7.30 -26.43
N ALA A 389 -23.19 6.30 -27.18
CA ALA A 389 -21.99 5.53 -26.89
C ALA A 389 -20.75 6.43 -26.94
N ILE A 390 -19.95 6.38 -25.87
CA ILE A 390 -18.61 6.98 -25.87
C ILE A 390 -17.68 6.00 -26.57
N ALA A 391 -17.30 6.35 -27.79
CA ALA A 391 -16.16 5.75 -28.47
C ALA A 391 -14.87 6.39 -27.91
N GLY A 392 -14.37 5.86 -26.85
CA GLY A 392 -13.07 6.15 -26.25
C GLY A 392 -12.53 4.86 -25.68
N GLY A 393 -12.26 3.88 -26.55
CA GLY A 393 -11.55 2.67 -26.14
C GLY A 393 -10.18 3.08 -25.60
N GLU A 394 -9.89 2.73 -24.35
CA GLU A 394 -8.50 2.74 -23.89
C GLU A 394 -7.70 1.88 -24.86
N PRO A 395 -6.52 2.36 -25.31
CA PRO A 395 -5.64 1.53 -26.13
C PRO A 395 -5.35 0.23 -25.41
N ALA A 396 -5.23 -0.86 -26.17
CA ALA A 396 -4.91 -2.18 -25.59
C ALA A 396 -3.70 -2.04 -24.64
N PRO A 397 -3.73 -2.65 -23.45
CA PRO A 397 -2.63 -2.54 -22.51
C PRO A 397 -1.34 -3.09 -23.14
N ASP A 398 -0.22 -2.35 -22.98
CA ASP A 398 1.10 -2.87 -23.35
C ASP A 398 1.37 -4.12 -22.48
N PRO A 399 1.78 -5.26 -23.04
CA PRO A 399 2.06 -6.49 -22.28
C PRO A 399 3.17 -6.30 -21.24
N ARG A 400 3.94 -5.22 -21.30
CA ARG A 400 4.93 -4.83 -20.29
C ARG A 400 4.37 -3.97 -19.17
N GLU A 401 3.09 -3.61 -19.22
CA GLU A 401 2.38 -2.91 -18.16
C GLU A 401 1.63 -3.92 -17.31
N LEU A 402 1.87 -3.90 -16.00
CA LEU A 402 1.19 -4.76 -15.05
C LEU A 402 0.20 -3.92 -14.25
N ALA A 403 -1.09 -4.22 -14.40
CA ALA A 403 -2.15 -3.61 -13.62
C ALA A 403 -2.60 -4.55 -12.50
N ALA A 404 -2.69 -4.04 -11.27
CA ALA A 404 -3.20 -4.79 -10.14
C ALA A 404 -4.09 -3.94 -9.24
N THR A 405 -5.22 -4.53 -8.82
CA THR A 405 -6.17 -3.89 -7.90
C THR A 405 -6.43 -4.80 -6.69
N GLY A 406 -6.79 -4.18 -5.57
CA GLY A 406 -6.99 -4.88 -4.30
C GLY A 406 -5.72 -5.05 -3.48
N VAL A 407 -5.88 -4.92 -2.16
CA VAL A 407 -4.77 -4.95 -1.19
C VAL A 407 -3.87 -6.16 -1.38
N ARG A 408 -4.46 -7.36 -1.47
CA ARG A 408 -3.71 -8.62 -1.56
C ARG A 408 -2.82 -8.69 -2.81
N HIS A 409 -3.36 -8.31 -3.95
CA HIS A 409 -2.65 -8.36 -5.23
C HIS A 409 -1.56 -7.29 -5.30
N VAL A 410 -1.87 -6.06 -4.88
CA VAL A 410 -0.90 -4.96 -4.86
C VAL A 410 0.27 -5.28 -3.92
N MET A 411 0.00 -5.83 -2.72
CA MET A 411 1.07 -6.26 -1.80
C MET A 411 1.99 -7.30 -2.43
N ARG A 412 1.44 -8.27 -3.16
CA ARG A 412 2.24 -9.28 -3.86
C ARG A 412 3.08 -8.67 -4.98
N VAL A 413 2.48 -7.84 -5.84
CA VAL A 413 3.20 -7.17 -6.95
C VAL A 413 4.34 -6.30 -6.42
N LEU A 414 4.11 -5.52 -5.36
CA LEU A 414 5.17 -4.71 -4.75
C LEU A 414 6.28 -5.57 -4.14
N SER A 415 5.95 -6.72 -3.53
CA SER A 415 6.96 -7.65 -3.01
C SER A 415 7.82 -8.25 -4.13
N GLU A 416 7.21 -8.64 -5.26
CA GLU A 416 7.93 -9.15 -6.43
C GLU A 416 8.80 -8.07 -7.09
N ALA A 417 8.28 -6.82 -7.17
CA ALA A 417 9.04 -5.68 -7.68
C ALA A 417 10.27 -5.38 -6.80
N GLU A 418 10.11 -5.45 -5.48
CA GLU A 418 11.21 -5.22 -4.53
C GLU A 418 12.26 -6.33 -4.59
N ALA A 419 11.85 -7.56 -4.85
CA ALA A 419 12.74 -8.70 -5.07
C ALA A 419 13.46 -8.65 -6.43
N GLY A 420 13.08 -7.71 -7.32
CA GLY A 420 13.61 -7.64 -8.68
C GLY A 420 13.07 -8.73 -9.61
N ALA A 421 11.96 -9.37 -9.24
CA ALA A 421 11.40 -10.52 -9.97
C ALA A 421 10.45 -10.13 -11.12
N LEU A 422 10.22 -8.82 -11.35
CA LEU A 422 9.37 -8.34 -12.45
C LEU A 422 10.17 -7.95 -13.68
N ASP A 423 10.98 -8.87 -14.19
CA ASP A 423 11.75 -8.66 -15.40
C ASP A 423 10.86 -8.36 -16.61
N GLY A 424 11.23 -7.29 -17.35
CA GLY A 424 10.49 -6.84 -18.53
C GLY A 424 9.27 -5.98 -18.24
N ALA A 425 8.81 -5.83 -17.00
CA ALA A 425 7.76 -4.88 -16.65
C ALA A 425 8.30 -3.44 -16.73
N THR A 426 7.57 -2.56 -17.43
CA THR A 426 7.96 -1.16 -17.56
C THR A 426 7.15 -0.24 -16.67
N LEU A 427 5.88 -0.60 -16.39
CA LEU A 427 4.97 0.23 -15.61
C LEU A 427 4.08 -0.63 -14.72
N LEU A 428 3.88 -0.20 -13.46
CA LEU A 428 2.95 -0.81 -12.52
C LEU A 428 1.79 0.14 -12.27
N ASP A 429 0.59 -0.23 -12.74
CA ASP A 429 -0.66 0.48 -12.48
C ASP A 429 -1.37 -0.15 -11.29
N LEU A 430 -1.24 0.46 -10.12
CA LEU A 430 -1.63 -0.13 -8.86
C LEU A 430 -2.72 0.68 -8.14
N SER A 431 -3.75 -0.01 -7.67
CA SER A 431 -4.82 0.57 -6.84
C SER A 431 -5.20 -0.37 -5.69
N LEU A 432 -5.29 0.15 -4.45
CA LEU A 432 -5.59 -0.68 -3.27
C LEU A 432 -7.06 -1.11 -3.16
N CYS A 433 -7.99 -0.42 -3.83
CA CYS A 433 -9.38 -0.84 -3.90
C CYS A 433 -9.58 -1.83 -5.05
N ASP A 434 -10.43 -2.84 -4.86
CA ASP A 434 -10.81 -3.78 -5.92
C ASP A 434 -11.54 -3.04 -7.05
N GLY A 435 -11.07 -3.20 -8.28
CA GLY A 435 -11.61 -2.45 -9.42
C GLY A 435 -11.22 -0.95 -9.45
N GLY A 436 -10.16 -0.56 -8.75
CA GLY A 436 -9.68 0.82 -8.69
C GLY A 436 -10.52 1.73 -7.80
N CYS A 437 -10.46 3.05 -8.01
CA CYS A 437 -11.18 4.02 -7.18
C CYS A 437 -12.71 3.83 -7.18
N ALA A 438 -13.29 3.28 -8.24
CA ALA A 438 -14.71 2.95 -8.28
C ALA A 438 -15.14 1.92 -7.22
N GLY A 439 -14.20 1.05 -6.77
CA GLY A 439 -14.42 0.08 -5.71
C GLY A 439 -14.17 0.62 -4.30
N SER A 440 -13.97 1.93 -4.15
CA SER A 440 -13.88 2.51 -2.81
C SER A 440 -15.18 2.30 -2.02
N PRO A 441 -15.11 1.87 -0.75
CA PRO A 441 -16.30 1.70 0.08
C PRO A 441 -17.08 3.00 0.30
N LEU A 442 -16.53 4.14 -0.07
CA LEU A 442 -17.19 5.45 0.00
C LEU A 442 -18.05 5.77 -1.22
N LEU A 443 -17.79 5.13 -2.37
CA LEU A 443 -18.41 5.46 -3.63
C LEU A 443 -19.48 4.46 -4.06
N CYS A 444 -19.19 3.18 -3.97
CA CYS A 444 -20.05 2.14 -4.50
C CYS A 444 -19.99 0.86 -3.67
N ALA A 445 -21.12 0.15 -3.60
CA ALA A 445 -21.18 -1.15 -2.95
C ALA A 445 -20.50 -2.26 -3.79
N ASP A 446 -20.47 -2.10 -5.11
CA ASP A 446 -19.90 -3.08 -6.04
C ASP A 446 -19.19 -2.38 -7.21
N PRO A 447 -17.86 -2.53 -7.34
CA PRO A 447 -17.07 -1.88 -8.38
C PRO A 447 -17.38 -2.34 -9.79
N PHE A 448 -17.75 -3.61 -9.96
CA PHE A 448 -18.04 -4.17 -11.28
C PHE A 448 -19.37 -3.63 -11.82
N LEU A 449 -20.38 -3.51 -10.94
CA LEU A 449 -21.65 -2.87 -11.30
C LEU A 449 -21.47 -1.38 -11.60
N ALA A 450 -20.63 -0.68 -10.85
CA ALA A 450 -20.32 0.73 -11.11
C ALA A 450 -19.63 0.93 -12.46
N LEU A 451 -18.62 0.12 -12.78
CA LEU A 451 -17.93 0.15 -14.07
C LEU A 451 -18.88 -0.21 -15.23
N HIS A 452 -19.73 -1.21 -15.06
CA HIS A 452 -20.73 -1.58 -16.07
C HIS A 452 -21.73 -0.46 -16.34
N ARG A 453 -22.23 0.20 -15.30
CA ARG A 453 -23.14 1.36 -15.43
C ARG A 453 -22.45 2.54 -16.12
N TRP A 454 -21.18 2.77 -15.78
CA TRP A 454 -20.38 3.82 -16.41
C TRP A 454 -20.22 3.61 -17.92
N GLN A 455 -19.92 2.39 -18.37
CA GLN A 455 -19.77 2.06 -19.80
C GLN A 455 -21.05 2.32 -20.63
N ARG A 456 -22.20 2.38 -19.98
CA ARG A 456 -23.51 2.65 -20.60
C ARG A 456 -23.93 4.13 -20.51
N GLY A 457 -23.15 4.96 -19.86
CA GLY A 457 -23.46 6.38 -19.64
C GLY A 457 -23.02 7.28 -20.81
N PRO A 458 -23.70 8.43 -21.03
CA PRO A 458 -23.41 9.35 -22.15
C PRO A 458 -22.27 10.33 -21.86
N ILE A 459 -21.45 10.10 -20.84
CA ILE A 459 -20.48 11.10 -20.40
C ILE A 459 -19.16 10.91 -21.13
N SER A 460 -18.86 11.86 -22.02
CA SER A 460 -17.56 11.97 -22.67
C SER A 460 -16.56 12.65 -21.75
N ALA A 461 -15.41 12.02 -21.52
CA ALA A 461 -14.22 12.68 -20.98
C ALA A 461 -13.55 13.55 -22.09
N ALA A 462 -14.35 14.33 -22.81
CA ALA A 462 -13.95 14.99 -24.05
C ALA A 462 -13.24 16.35 -23.88
N HIS A 463 -12.69 16.64 -22.71
CA HIS A 463 -11.88 17.85 -22.52
C HIS A 463 -10.61 17.48 -21.77
N SER A 464 -9.57 17.08 -22.49
CA SER A 464 -8.31 16.71 -21.85
C SER A 464 -7.21 17.75 -22.11
N ASP A 465 -7.42 18.97 -21.65
CA ASP A 465 -6.31 19.91 -21.44
C ASP A 465 -5.55 19.58 -20.14
N ALA A 466 -6.04 18.61 -19.37
CA ALA A 466 -5.38 18.13 -18.17
C ALA A 466 -3.97 17.60 -18.48
N ALA A 467 -2.99 18.04 -17.70
CA ALA A 467 -1.60 17.66 -17.82
C ALA A 467 -1.12 16.93 -16.56
N ALA A 468 -0.13 16.06 -16.72
CA ALA A 468 0.59 15.50 -15.59
C ALA A 468 1.44 16.61 -14.95
N VAL A 469 1.24 16.83 -13.66
CA VAL A 469 1.92 17.89 -12.90
C VAL A 469 3.15 17.32 -12.20
N PRO A 470 4.37 17.85 -12.46
CA PRO A 470 5.58 17.41 -11.77
C PRO A 470 5.51 17.68 -10.27
N ARG A 471 5.94 16.71 -9.47
CA ARG A 471 6.04 16.85 -8.01
C ARG A 471 7.34 17.57 -7.65
N GLN A 472 7.25 18.63 -6.86
CA GLN A 472 8.42 19.42 -6.42
C GLN A 472 9.17 18.72 -5.29
N LYS A 473 8.46 18.17 -4.30
CA LYS A 473 9.07 17.47 -3.17
C LYS A 473 9.24 15.98 -3.49
N PRO A 474 10.44 15.40 -3.31
CA PRO A 474 10.65 13.98 -3.52
C PRO A 474 9.80 13.15 -2.54
N TYR A 475 9.51 11.93 -2.93
CA TYR A 475 8.96 10.94 -2.02
C TYR A 475 10.03 10.52 -1.01
N ALA A 476 9.63 10.29 0.23
CA ALA A 476 10.53 9.93 1.31
C ALA A 476 9.97 8.76 2.12
N GLN A 477 10.86 7.99 2.73
CA GLN A 477 10.46 6.92 3.63
C GLN A 477 9.64 7.48 4.78
N ARG A 478 8.46 6.91 5.00
CA ARG A 478 7.69 7.14 6.22
C ARG A 478 8.23 6.20 7.28
N HIS A 479 8.81 6.79 8.29
CA HIS A 479 9.11 6.04 9.48
C HIS A 479 7.77 5.84 10.21
N GLY A 480 7.17 4.67 10.01
CA GLY A 480 6.03 4.22 10.78
C GLY A 480 6.34 4.21 12.28
N VAL A 481 6.08 3.16 12.97
CA VAL A 481 6.53 3.02 14.35
C VAL A 481 8.04 2.80 14.33
N ARG A 482 8.83 3.88 14.47
CA ARG A 482 10.22 3.73 14.92
C ARG A 482 10.17 3.24 16.37
N LEU A 483 10.87 2.17 16.65
CA LEU A 483 10.97 1.66 18.02
C LEU A 483 11.63 2.68 18.95
N ASP A 484 12.61 3.45 18.44
CA ASP A 484 13.19 4.63 19.11
C ASP A 484 13.90 5.56 18.11
N LYS A 485 14.16 6.81 18.52
CA LYS A 485 15.00 7.75 17.78
C LYS A 485 16.47 7.34 17.86
N ASP A 486 16.91 6.83 19.00
CA ASP A 486 18.23 6.26 19.22
C ASP A 486 18.30 4.84 18.64
N MET A 487 19.35 4.57 17.85
CA MET A 487 19.50 3.27 17.21
C MET A 487 19.80 2.17 18.21
N GLY A 488 20.60 2.43 19.23
CA GLY A 488 20.95 1.46 20.26
C GLY A 488 19.70 1.05 21.04
N GLU A 489 18.82 2.02 21.39
CA GLU A 489 17.55 1.75 22.05
C GLU A 489 16.57 1.00 21.11
N ALA A 490 16.49 1.39 19.84
CA ALA A 490 15.68 0.69 18.86
C ALA A 490 16.10 -0.80 18.71
N ILE A 491 17.40 -1.08 18.70
CA ILE A 491 17.96 -2.44 18.66
C ILE A 491 17.60 -3.20 19.95
N ARG A 492 17.70 -2.57 21.13
CA ARG A 492 17.32 -3.21 22.40
C ARG A 492 15.83 -3.56 22.44
N ARG A 493 14.96 -2.63 22.00
CA ARG A 493 13.51 -2.87 21.91
C ARG A 493 13.19 -3.96 20.90
N LEU A 494 13.86 -3.98 19.75
CA LEU A 494 13.67 -5.06 18.79
C LEU A 494 14.07 -6.43 19.35
N ALA A 495 15.20 -6.50 20.07
CA ALA A 495 15.61 -7.72 20.73
C ALA A 495 14.56 -8.22 21.73
N ARG A 496 13.95 -7.29 22.48
CA ARG A 496 12.87 -7.61 23.42
C ARG A 496 11.60 -8.07 22.71
N ILE A 497 11.24 -7.44 21.57
CA ILE A 497 10.10 -7.87 20.73
C ILE A 497 10.34 -9.29 20.21
N ASP A 498 11.54 -9.59 19.73
CA ASP A 498 11.88 -10.91 19.19
C ASP A 498 11.85 -12.00 20.28
N GLU A 499 12.36 -11.69 21.48
CA GLU A 499 12.27 -12.57 22.65
C GLU A 499 10.81 -12.88 23.03
N LEU A 500 9.97 -11.85 23.15
CA LEU A 500 8.56 -12.00 23.45
C LEU A 500 7.82 -12.74 22.34
N THR A 501 8.13 -12.47 21.07
CA THR A 501 7.50 -13.16 19.94
C THR A 501 7.77 -14.66 19.96
N ARG A 502 9.00 -15.08 20.33
CA ARG A 502 9.35 -16.50 20.49
C ARG A 502 8.66 -17.15 21.68
N ALA A 503 8.37 -16.40 22.74
CA ALA A 503 7.66 -16.90 23.92
C ALA A 503 6.13 -17.00 23.69
N LEU A 504 5.60 -16.39 22.63
CA LEU A 504 4.21 -16.47 22.24
C LEU A 504 3.92 -17.74 21.42
N PRO A 505 2.68 -18.27 21.44
CA PRO A 505 2.33 -19.56 20.80
C PRO A 505 2.39 -19.56 19.27
N GLY A 506 2.70 -18.45 18.59
CA GLY A 506 2.86 -18.35 17.14
C GLY A 506 1.60 -18.65 16.31
N ARG A 507 0.40 -18.62 16.92
CA ARG A 507 -0.87 -18.97 16.26
C ARG A 507 -1.35 -17.95 15.24
N GLU A 508 -0.83 -16.70 15.28
CA GLU A 508 -1.25 -15.59 14.43
C GLU A 508 -2.78 -15.38 14.38
N CYS A 509 -3.47 -15.73 15.48
CA CYS A 509 -4.94 -15.85 15.52
C CYS A 509 -5.69 -14.53 15.74
N GLY A 510 -4.97 -13.46 16.11
CA GLY A 510 -5.56 -12.15 16.41
C GLY A 510 -6.37 -12.07 17.71
N ALA A 511 -6.52 -13.15 18.49
CA ALA A 511 -7.38 -13.20 19.67
C ALA A 511 -7.00 -12.17 20.75
N CYS A 512 -5.74 -11.74 20.80
CA CYS A 512 -5.25 -10.63 21.62
C CYS A 512 -5.58 -9.23 21.05
N GLY A 513 -6.25 -9.17 19.89
CA GLY A 513 -6.59 -7.93 19.19
C GLY A 513 -5.48 -7.34 18.31
N ALA A 514 -4.30 -7.98 18.24
CA ALA A 514 -3.22 -7.62 17.32
C ALA A 514 -3.24 -8.54 16.08
N PRO A 515 -2.82 -8.06 14.89
CA PRO A 515 -2.89 -8.85 13.65
C PRO A 515 -1.89 -10.02 13.60
N SER A 516 -0.87 -10.02 14.47
CA SER A 516 0.13 -11.08 14.58
C SER A 516 0.73 -11.14 15.97
N CYS A 517 1.37 -12.26 16.33
CA CYS A 517 2.09 -12.40 17.58
C CYS A 517 3.25 -11.39 17.69
N ALA A 518 3.92 -11.08 16.58
CA ALA A 518 4.96 -10.07 16.54
C ALA A 518 4.40 -8.65 16.77
N ALA A 519 3.22 -8.32 16.22
CA ALA A 519 2.56 -7.05 16.47
C ALA A 519 2.10 -6.92 17.93
N PHE A 520 1.65 -7.99 18.54
CA PHE A 520 1.33 -8.02 19.98
C PHE A 520 2.56 -7.80 20.84
N ALA A 521 3.66 -8.50 20.55
CA ALA A 521 4.93 -8.32 21.26
C ALA A 521 5.45 -6.87 21.14
N GLU A 522 5.31 -6.26 19.96
CA GLU A 522 5.62 -4.85 19.77
C GLU A 522 4.74 -3.93 20.63
N ASP A 523 3.43 -4.20 20.69
CA ASP A 523 2.52 -3.41 21.50
C ASP A 523 2.87 -3.51 22.99
N VAL A 524 3.30 -4.67 23.48
CA VAL A 524 3.79 -4.85 24.85
C VAL A 524 5.05 -4.04 25.11
N VAL A 525 6.06 -4.12 24.24
CA VAL A 525 7.34 -3.39 24.41
C VAL A 525 7.13 -1.89 24.32
N MET A 526 6.19 -1.44 23.51
CA MET A 526 5.82 -0.03 23.35
C MET A 526 4.83 0.47 24.42
N GLY A 527 4.44 -0.38 25.40
CA GLY A 527 3.52 -0.03 26.48
C GLY A 527 2.06 0.17 26.04
N ARG A 528 1.67 -0.42 24.91
CA ARG A 528 0.31 -0.34 24.35
C ARG A 528 -0.58 -1.54 24.74
N ALA A 529 0.02 -2.63 25.21
CA ALA A 529 -0.67 -3.83 25.66
C ALA A 529 0.06 -4.46 26.85
N ASP A 530 -0.68 -5.20 27.68
CA ASP A 530 -0.10 -6.01 28.75
C ASP A 530 0.40 -7.34 28.21
N ALA A 531 1.50 -7.85 28.77
CA ALA A 531 2.10 -9.11 28.36
C ALA A 531 1.15 -10.31 28.57
N ASP A 532 0.23 -10.23 29.53
CA ASP A 532 -0.76 -11.26 29.83
C ASP A 532 -2.01 -11.19 28.95
N GLY A 533 -2.07 -10.22 28.03
CA GLY A 533 -3.19 -10.02 27.10
C GLY A 533 -3.34 -11.11 26.02
N CYS A 534 -2.39 -12.04 25.89
CA CYS A 534 -2.53 -13.18 24.97
C CYS A 534 -3.30 -14.33 25.65
N PRO A 535 -4.53 -14.68 25.19
CA PRO A 535 -5.34 -15.73 25.83
C PRO A 535 -4.80 -17.15 25.61
N HIS A 536 -3.78 -17.30 24.78
CA HIS A 536 -3.15 -18.58 24.47
C HIS A 536 -1.69 -18.65 24.93
N ARG A 537 -1.25 -17.71 25.76
CA ARG A 537 0.09 -17.76 26.32
C ARG A 537 0.19 -18.98 27.23
N PRO A 538 1.25 -19.85 27.13
CA PRO A 538 1.47 -20.92 28.07
C PRO A 538 1.58 -20.33 29.47
N GLU A 539 0.78 -20.80 30.41
CA GLU A 539 0.99 -20.48 31.83
C GLU A 539 2.40 -20.98 32.23
N HIS A 540 3.15 -20.14 32.91
CA HIS A 540 4.45 -20.54 33.45
C HIS A 540 4.23 -21.75 34.39
N GLY A 541 4.35 -22.97 33.90
CA GLY A 541 4.20 -24.14 34.74
C GLY A 541 4.02 -25.50 34.07
N GLU A 542 3.77 -25.60 32.78
CA GLU A 542 3.75 -26.89 32.09
C GLU A 542 5.06 -27.12 31.33
N GLU A 543 6.08 -27.59 32.01
CA GLU A 543 7.18 -28.32 31.41
C GLU A 543 6.58 -29.54 30.69
N THR A 544 6.58 -29.52 29.36
CA THR A 544 6.24 -30.67 28.52
C THR A 544 7.15 -31.86 28.93
N GLN A 545 6.56 -32.88 29.54
CA GLN A 545 7.11 -34.23 29.66
C GLN A 545 7.14 -34.90 28.27
#